data_185a3e27ca9e0035ae20b292545b145e
#
_entry.id   185a3e27ca9e0035ae20b292545b145e
#
_cell.length_a   1.000
_cell.length_b   1.000
_cell.length_c   1.000
_cell.angle_alpha   90.00
_cell.angle_beta   90.00
_cell.angle_gamma   90.00
#
_symmetry.space_group_name_H-M   'P 1'
#
loop_
_entity.id
_entity.type
_entity.pdbx_description
1 polymer ?
#
loop_
_entity_poly.entity_id
_entity_poly.type
_entity_poly.pdbx_seq_one_letter_code
_entity_poly.pdbx_strand_id
1 'polypeptide(L)'
;MKKYNVKNYIRYKEDIKLTIASIPIKDYIKYSNKELKIIFLPLVENVARKFSTAQEASGVMSIMDLIQEGSLQLCKAVEKLDRIKLAESEDIEKTLKSFFAKRIRGGIRREIDKNRAQMRIPEHKLNEIRKNGGKDKKMVAMFFNSMFLSIDNKPYDDEDMVYQIPDNSDPYNEILLNTYVMSLLNKHLNPVESFVLNKSYGLTGDKLTANQIADKLNIKGVSAYVRISELKRQAVNTLIDKVDHSQVIDYL
;
A
#
# COMPACT_ATOMS: atom_id res chain seq x y z
N MET A 1 7.17 14.14 5.19
CA MET A 1 7.41 14.82 3.88
C MET A 1 6.39 15.95 3.70
N LYS A 2 6.83 17.20 3.45
CA LYS A 2 5.87 18.30 3.25
C LYS A 2 5.10 18.06 1.96
N LYS A 3 3.78 17.91 2.02
CA LYS A 3 2.90 17.61 0.87
C LYS A 3 2.85 18.72 -0.21
N TYR A 4 3.48 19.86 0.00
CA TYR A 4 3.61 20.89 -1.02
C TYR A 4 4.82 21.79 -0.76
N ASN A 5 5.41 22.26 -1.86
CA ASN A 5 6.45 23.25 -1.81
C ASN A 5 5.80 24.64 -1.81
N VAL A 6 5.84 25.31 -0.67
CA VAL A 6 5.22 26.63 -0.49
C VAL A 6 5.74 27.66 -1.48
N LYS A 7 7.05 27.65 -1.78
CA LYS A 7 7.67 28.57 -2.73
C LYS A 7 7.09 28.42 -4.14
N ASN A 8 6.97 27.18 -4.63
CA ASN A 8 6.38 26.89 -5.95
C ASN A 8 4.90 27.29 -6.01
N TYR A 9 4.18 27.10 -4.92
CA TYR A 9 2.76 27.49 -4.87
C TYR A 9 2.58 29.02 -4.88
N ILE A 10 3.41 29.78 -4.17
CA ILE A 10 3.37 31.23 -4.20
C ILE A 10 3.70 31.76 -5.60
N ARG A 11 4.77 31.24 -6.22
CA ARG A 11 5.16 31.60 -7.59
C ARG A 11 4.03 31.31 -8.59
N TYR A 12 3.41 30.16 -8.51
CA TYR A 12 2.25 29.82 -9.34
C TYR A 12 1.12 30.85 -9.22
N LYS A 13 0.81 31.31 -8.00
CA LYS A 13 -0.23 32.33 -7.79
C LYS A 13 0.14 33.69 -8.38
N GLU A 14 1.39 34.09 -8.28
CA GLU A 14 1.89 35.33 -8.86
C GLU A 14 1.84 35.28 -10.38
N ASP A 15 2.32 34.19 -10.97
CA ASP A 15 2.31 33.98 -12.43
C ASP A 15 0.87 34.03 -13.00
N ILE A 16 -0.08 33.40 -12.32
CA ILE A 16 -1.49 33.45 -12.75
C ILE A 16 -2.04 34.86 -12.64
N LYS A 17 -1.80 35.61 -11.56
CA LYS A 17 -2.27 36.98 -11.43
C LYS A 17 -1.75 37.87 -12.55
N LEU A 18 -0.45 37.78 -12.87
CA LEU A 18 0.16 38.54 -13.96
C LEU A 18 -0.46 38.16 -15.33
N THR A 19 -0.66 36.87 -15.56
CA THR A 19 -1.22 36.38 -16.82
C THR A 19 -2.69 36.81 -16.98
N ILE A 20 -3.50 36.79 -15.91
CA ILE A 20 -4.88 37.28 -15.96
C ILE A 20 -4.93 38.78 -16.20
N ALA A 21 -4.03 39.54 -15.57
CA ALA A 21 -3.96 40.99 -15.74
C ALA A 21 -3.60 41.40 -17.18
N SER A 22 -2.91 40.54 -17.94
CA SER A 22 -2.59 40.78 -19.36
C SER A 22 -3.76 40.55 -20.32
N ILE A 23 -4.85 39.90 -19.85
CA ILE A 23 -6.03 39.63 -20.69
C ILE A 23 -6.99 40.81 -20.64
N PRO A 24 -7.39 41.38 -21.80
CA PRO A 24 -8.35 42.45 -21.80
C PRO A 24 -9.74 42.01 -21.33
N ILE A 25 -10.39 42.87 -20.55
CA ILE A 25 -11.73 42.59 -20.01
C ILE A 25 -12.75 42.60 -21.17
N LYS A 26 -13.44 41.48 -21.34
CA LYS A 26 -14.50 41.25 -22.39
C LYS A 26 -15.69 40.52 -21.75
N ASP A 27 -16.81 40.51 -22.46
CA ASP A 27 -17.91 39.63 -22.12
C ASP A 27 -17.46 38.16 -22.15
N TYR A 28 -17.93 37.32 -21.23
CA TYR A 28 -17.53 35.91 -21.14
C TYR A 28 -17.74 35.08 -22.41
N ILE A 29 -18.74 35.46 -23.21
CA ILE A 29 -19.03 34.80 -24.51
C ILE A 29 -17.97 35.08 -25.56
N LYS A 30 -17.37 36.29 -25.50
CA LYS A 30 -16.36 36.77 -26.48
C LYS A 30 -14.94 36.28 -26.21
N TYR A 31 -14.70 35.67 -25.02
CA TYR A 31 -13.39 35.12 -24.73
C TYR A 31 -13.09 33.88 -25.58
N SER A 32 -11.87 33.81 -26.06
CA SER A 32 -11.35 32.58 -26.68
C SER A 32 -11.25 31.43 -25.68
N ASN A 33 -11.17 30.20 -26.17
CA ASN A 33 -10.97 29.05 -25.28
C ASN A 33 -9.67 29.14 -24.47
N LYS A 34 -8.63 29.76 -25.04
CA LYS A 34 -7.36 30.00 -24.32
C LYS A 34 -7.54 30.98 -23.17
N GLU A 35 -8.19 32.10 -23.43
CA GLU A 35 -8.46 33.14 -22.41
C GLU A 35 -9.35 32.58 -21.30
N LEU A 36 -10.42 31.84 -21.62
CA LEU A 36 -11.28 31.20 -20.63
C LEU A 36 -10.50 30.23 -19.72
N LYS A 37 -9.61 29.42 -20.30
CA LYS A 37 -8.77 28.51 -19.49
C LYS A 37 -7.97 29.28 -18.45
N ILE A 38 -7.35 30.42 -18.84
CA ILE A 38 -6.53 31.24 -17.95
C ILE A 38 -7.38 31.95 -16.87
N ILE A 39 -8.46 32.58 -17.28
CA ILE A 39 -9.38 33.35 -16.38
C ILE A 39 -9.92 32.44 -15.26
N PHE A 40 -10.17 31.15 -15.56
CA PHE A 40 -10.73 30.20 -14.57
C PHE A 40 -9.69 29.38 -13.80
N LEU A 41 -8.36 29.62 -13.96
CA LEU A 41 -7.32 28.96 -13.12
C LEU A 41 -7.49 29.24 -11.61
N PRO A 42 -7.87 30.44 -11.14
CA PRO A 42 -8.14 30.66 -9.72
C PRO A 42 -9.29 29.81 -9.16
N LEU A 43 -10.28 29.48 -10.00
CA LEU A 43 -11.34 28.55 -9.63
C LEU A 43 -10.80 27.14 -9.39
N VAL A 44 -9.85 26.68 -10.23
CA VAL A 44 -9.17 25.39 -10.06
C VAL A 44 -8.43 25.35 -8.71
N GLU A 45 -7.65 26.38 -8.42
CA GLU A 45 -6.93 26.51 -7.15
C GLU A 45 -7.89 26.42 -5.95
N ASN A 46 -8.98 27.21 -5.97
CA ASN A 46 -9.95 27.20 -4.91
C ASN A 46 -10.62 25.83 -4.70
N VAL A 47 -10.88 25.08 -5.76
CA VAL A 47 -11.43 23.74 -5.68
C VAL A 47 -10.36 22.75 -5.16
N ALA A 48 -9.14 22.83 -5.66
CA ALA A 48 -8.02 21.97 -5.25
C ALA A 48 -7.69 22.13 -3.76
N ARG A 49 -7.68 23.37 -3.24
CA ARG A 49 -7.43 23.65 -1.81
C ARG A 49 -8.41 22.95 -0.89
N LYS A 50 -9.68 22.79 -1.29
CA LYS A 50 -10.68 22.08 -0.48
C LYS A 50 -10.34 20.60 -0.27
N PHE A 51 -9.62 19.98 -1.21
CA PHE A 51 -9.13 18.62 -1.06
C PHE A 51 -7.81 18.54 -0.30
N SER A 52 -6.95 19.54 -0.43
CA SER A 52 -5.63 19.56 0.23
C SER A 52 -5.69 19.78 1.73
N THR A 53 -6.76 20.37 2.25
CA THR A 53 -6.98 20.55 3.70
C THR A 53 -7.19 19.21 4.42
N ALA A 54 -7.71 18.19 3.73
CA ALA A 54 -7.83 16.85 4.25
C ALA A 54 -6.61 16.02 3.80
N GLN A 55 -5.45 16.23 4.44
CA GLN A 55 -4.18 15.61 4.03
C GLN A 55 -4.22 14.08 3.89
N GLU A 56 -4.96 13.40 4.75
CA GLU A 56 -5.16 11.95 4.69
C GLU A 56 -6.02 11.52 3.49
N ALA A 57 -6.91 12.40 3.02
CA ALA A 57 -7.79 12.10 1.91
C ALA A 57 -7.11 12.20 0.53
N SER A 58 -6.07 13.04 0.40
CA SER A 58 -5.37 13.22 -0.89
C SER A 58 -4.28 12.17 -1.16
N GLY A 59 -3.97 11.30 -0.19
CA GLY A 59 -2.93 10.28 -0.35
C GLY A 59 -1.55 10.91 -0.56
N VAL A 60 -0.83 10.46 -1.60
CA VAL A 60 0.51 10.96 -1.96
C VAL A 60 0.49 12.24 -2.80
N MET A 61 -0.68 12.68 -3.27
CA MET A 61 -0.80 13.84 -4.15
C MET A 61 -0.56 15.15 -3.41
N SER A 62 0.30 16.00 -3.98
CA SER A 62 0.53 17.36 -3.51
C SER A 62 -0.58 18.31 -3.98
N ILE A 63 -0.63 19.54 -3.40
CA ILE A 63 -1.56 20.59 -3.88
C ILE A 63 -1.32 20.91 -5.36
N MET A 64 -0.06 20.89 -5.81
CA MET A 64 0.27 21.18 -7.21
C MET A 64 -0.24 20.09 -8.15
N ASP A 65 -0.18 18.81 -7.75
CA ASP A 65 -0.75 17.70 -8.53
C ASP A 65 -2.27 17.87 -8.66
N LEU A 66 -2.96 18.25 -7.59
CA LEU A 66 -4.40 18.52 -7.61
C LEU A 66 -4.76 19.70 -8.51
N ILE A 67 -3.93 20.75 -8.51
CA ILE A 67 -4.10 21.91 -9.40
C ILE A 67 -3.86 21.51 -10.86
N GLN A 68 -2.85 20.73 -11.16
CA GLN A 68 -2.55 20.26 -12.50
C GLN A 68 -3.69 19.40 -13.04
N GLU A 69 -4.18 18.44 -12.27
CA GLU A 69 -5.32 17.61 -12.68
C GLU A 69 -6.59 18.45 -12.84
N GLY A 70 -6.85 19.37 -11.92
CA GLY A 70 -7.97 20.32 -12.01
C GLY A 70 -7.88 21.18 -13.28
N SER A 71 -6.69 21.65 -13.64
CA SER A 71 -6.42 22.42 -14.88
C SER A 71 -6.67 21.60 -16.13
N LEU A 72 -6.26 20.32 -16.13
CA LEU A 72 -6.56 19.38 -17.21
C LEU A 72 -8.08 19.21 -17.41
N GLN A 73 -8.82 19.07 -16.32
CA GLN A 73 -10.28 18.97 -16.38
C GLN A 73 -10.95 20.27 -16.82
N LEU A 74 -10.40 21.42 -16.43
CA LEU A 74 -10.85 22.72 -16.93
C LEU A 74 -10.64 22.81 -18.45
N CYS A 75 -9.49 22.40 -18.99
CA CYS A 75 -9.22 22.38 -20.43
C CYS A 75 -10.25 21.55 -21.19
N LYS A 76 -10.50 20.32 -20.72
CA LYS A 76 -11.51 19.42 -21.31
C LYS A 76 -12.94 19.99 -21.19
N ALA A 77 -13.23 20.73 -20.13
CA ALA A 77 -14.54 21.34 -19.93
C ALA A 77 -14.77 22.54 -20.85
N VAL A 78 -13.74 23.38 -21.08
CA VAL A 78 -13.80 24.52 -22.00
C VAL A 78 -14.02 24.05 -23.45
N GLU A 79 -13.39 22.94 -23.85
CA GLU A 79 -13.58 22.36 -25.20
C GLU A 79 -15.00 21.81 -25.44
N LYS A 80 -15.66 21.37 -24.37
CA LYS A 80 -17.05 20.86 -24.40
C LYS A 80 -18.09 21.91 -24.07
N LEU A 81 -17.71 23.18 -24.01
CA LEU A 81 -18.61 24.27 -23.67
C LEU A 81 -19.54 24.58 -24.84
N ASP A 82 -20.85 24.49 -24.62
CA ASP A 82 -21.88 24.91 -25.57
C ASP A 82 -22.15 26.41 -25.38
N ARG A 83 -21.60 27.22 -26.27
CA ARG A 83 -21.72 28.69 -26.21
C ARG A 83 -23.13 29.19 -26.51
N ILE A 84 -23.93 28.42 -27.24
CA ILE A 84 -25.31 28.81 -27.58
C ILE A 84 -26.17 28.74 -26.32
N LYS A 85 -26.10 27.61 -25.60
CA LYS A 85 -26.83 27.45 -24.34
C LYS A 85 -26.31 28.39 -23.25
N LEU A 86 -25.03 28.78 -23.32
CA LEU A 86 -24.47 29.76 -22.38
C LEU A 86 -25.07 31.15 -22.61
N ALA A 87 -25.30 31.55 -23.86
CA ALA A 87 -25.89 32.86 -24.20
C ALA A 87 -27.35 33.00 -23.74
N GLU A 88 -28.07 31.89 -23.56
CA GLU A 88 -29.45 31.85 -23.09
C GLU A 88 -29.55 31.96 -21.54
N SER A 89 -28.42 31.89 -20.82
CA SER A 89 -28.42 31.92 -19.32
C SER A 89 -28.56 33.37 -18.82
N GLU A 90 -29.31 33.55 -17.74
CA GLU A 90 -29.50 34.87 -17.08
C GLU A 90 -28.18 35.41 -16.47
N ASP A 91 -27.36 34.51 -15.91
CA ASP A 91 -26.04 34.85 -15.33
C ASP A 91 -24.96 33.93 -15.90
N ILE A 92 -24.28 34.45 -16.91
CA ILE A 92 -23.26 33.72 -17.66
C ILE A 92 -22.07 33.34 -16.77
N GLU A 93 -21.63 34.24 -15.88
CA GLU A 93 -20.46 34.01 -15.01
C GLU A 93 -20.76 32.92 -13.99
N LYS A 94 -21.91 32.96 -13.33
CA LYS A 94 -22.34 31.96 -12.36
C LYS A 94 -22.53 30.59 -12.99
N THR A 95 -23.10 30.55 -14.19
CA THR A 95 -23.29 29.33 -14.98
C THR A 95 -21.96 28.71 -15.34
N LEU A 96 -20.99 29.48 -15.84
CA LEU A 96 -19.63 29.01 -16.13
C LEU A 96 -18.90 28.51 -14.89
N LYS A 97 -18.94 29.27 -13.80
CA LYS A 97 -18.32 28.86 -12.52
C LYS A 97 -18.89 27.52 -12.02
N SER A 98 -20.21 27.36 -12.05
CA SER A 98 -20.89 26.13 -11.63
C SER A 98 -20.53 24.95 -12.54
N PHE A 99 -20.56 25.16 -13.85
CA PHE A 99 -20.24 24.16 -14.86
C PHE A 99 -18.79 23.65 -14.73
N PHE A 100 -17.82 24.56 -14.60
CA PHE A 100 -16.41 24.20 -14.43
C PHE A 100 -16.12 23.59 -13.07
N ALA A 101 -16.63 24.18 -11.98
CA ALA A 101 -16.41 23.68 -10.63
C ALA A 101 -16.86 22.22 -10.45
N LYS A 102 -18.00 21.84 -11.05
CA LYS A 102 -18.51 20.46 -11.00
C LYS A 102 -17.56 19.49 -11.68
N ARG A 103 -17.04 19.85 -12.87
CA ARG A 103 -16.10 18.99 -13.64
C ARG A 103 -14.73 18.91 -13.01
N ILE A 104 -14.18 20.05 -12.57
CA ILE A 104 -12.89 20.12 -11.86
C ILE A 104 -12.94 19.26 -10.60
N ARG A 105 -13.97 19.41 -9.77
CA ARG A 105 -14.16 18.62 -8.55
C ARG A 105 -14.24 17.12 -8.83
N GLY A 106 -15.00 16.74 -9.85
CA GLY A 106 -15.15 15.35 -10.25
C GLY A 106 -13.84 14.74 -10.78
N GLY A 107 -13.05 15.52 -11.51
CA GLY A 107 -11.74 15.08 -12.01
C GLY A 107 -10.72 14.91 -10.91
N ILE A 108 -10.54 15.91 -10.06
CA ILE A 108 -9.62 15.85 -8.91
C ILE A 108 -9.97 14.64 -8.03
N ARG A 109 -11.25 14.43 -7.73
CA ARG A 109 -11.69 13.31 -6.91
C ARG A 109 -11.33 11.95 -7.51
N ARG A 110 -11.55 11.77 -8.81
CA ARG A 110 -11.19 10.52 -9.50
C ARG A 110 -9.68 10.29 -9.49
N GLU A 111 -8.89 11.34 -9.63
CA GLU A 111 -7.44 11.20 -9.62
C GLU A 111 -6.89 10.89 -8.21
N ILE A 112 -7.47 11.50 -7.19
CA ILE A 112 -7.21 11.11 -5.79
C ILE A 112 -7.54 9.63 -5.59
N ASP A 113 -8.70 9.17 -6.05
CA ASP A 113 -9.13 7.78 -5.88
C ASP A 113 -8.21 6.78 -6.61
N LYS A 114 -7.54 7.19 -7.70
CA LYS A 114 -6.54 6.37 -8.40
C LYS A 114 -5.20 6.29 -7.68
N ASN A 115 -4.74 7.43 -7.15
CA ASN A 115 -3.38 7.58 -6.60
C ASN A 115 -3.33 7.48 -5.07
N ARG A 116 -4.45 7.15 -4.44
CA ARG A 116 -4.59 7.14 -2.99
C ARG A 116 -3.82 6.03 -2.32
N ALA A 117 -3.73 4.88 -2.98
CA ALA A 117 -3.27 3.64 -2.39
C ALA A 117 -2.47 2.80 -3.38
N GLN A 118 -1.67 1.87 -2.87
CA GLN A 118 -0.91 0.92 -3.68
C GLN A 118 -1.83 0.01 -4.51
N MET A 119 -2.96 -0.41 -3.93
CA MET A 119 -3.98 -1.17 -4.64
C MET A 119 -5.17 -0.26 -4.97
N ARG A 120 -5.51 -0.19 -6.26
CA ARG A 120 -6.65 0.60 -6.72
C ARG A 120 -7.96 -0.07 -6.33
N ILE A 121 -8.78 0.63 -5.53
CA ILE A 121 -10.15 0.22 -5.26
C ILE A 121 -11.06 0.79 -6.36
N PRO A 122 -11.95 0.00 -6.98
CA PRO A 122 -12.89 0.48 -7.98
C PRO A 122 -13.78 1.61 -7.44
N GLU A 123 -14.08 2.61 -8.29
CA GLU A 123 -14.83 3.82 -7.90
C GLU A 123 -16.22 3.49 -7.32
N HIS A 124 -16.91 2.47 -7.86
CA HIS A 124 -18.21 2.06 -7.35
C HIS A 124 -18.13 1.58 -5.89
N LYS A 125 -17.07 0.84 -5.52
CA LYS A 125 -16.84 0.39 -4.15
C LYS A 125 -16.50 1.54 -3.21
N LEU A 126 -15.69 2.50 -3.65
CA LEU A 126 -15.42 3.71 -2.88
C LEU A 126 -16.69 4.54 -2.65
N ASN A 127 -17.55 4.65 -3.65
CA ASN A 127 -18.82 5.34 -3.53
C ASN A 127 -19.79 4.59 -2.60
N GLU A 128 -19.78 3.27 -2.58
CA GLU A 128 -20.55 2.44 -1.65
C GLU A 128 -20.08 2.66 -0.20
N ILE A 129 -18.78 2.65 0.05
CA ILE A 129 -18.20 2.96 1.38
C ILE A 129 -18.64 4.35 1.86
N ARG A 130 -18.58 5.35 0.97
CA ARG A 130 -18.98 6.73 1.27
C ARG A 130 -20.48 6.85 1.57
N LYS A 131 -21.35 6.14 0.83
CA LYS A 131 -22.80 6.14 1.04
C LYS A 131 -23.18 5.43 2.35
N ASN A 132 -22.53 4.31 2.64
CA ASN A 132 -22.82 3.52 3.83
C ASN A 132 -22.23 4.11 5.13
N GLY A 133 -21.50 5.23 5.03
CA GLY A 133 -20.95 5.94 6.20
C GLY A 133 -20.05 5.07 7.08
N GLY A 134 -19.35 4.10 6.47
CA GLY A 134 -18.42 3.24 7.21
C GLY A 134 -19.10 2.12 8.05
N LYS A 135 -20.35 1.80 7.82
CA LYS A 135 -21.07 0.74 8.56
C LYS A 135 -20.53 -0.67 8.28
N ASP A 136 -20.01 -0.90 7.09
CA ASP A 136 -19.40 -2.20 6.72
C ASP A 136 -17.92 -2.23 7.14
N LYS A 137 -17.64 -2.91 8.26
CA LYS A 137 -16.29 -3.04 8.83
C LYS A 137 -15.27 -3.66 7.87
N LYS A 138 -15.69 -4.62 7.02
CA LYS A 138 -14.79 -5.27 6.04
C LYS A 138 -14.37 -4.29 4.94
N MET A 139 -15.31 -3.52 4.41
CA MET A 139 -15.02 -2.51 3.39
C MET A 139 -14.18 -1.37 3.95
N VAL A 140 -14.44 -0.96 5.19
CA VAL A 140 -13.62 0.06 5.89
C VAL A 140 -12.20 -0.46 6.10
N ALA A 141 -12.02 -1.69 6.57
CA ALA A 141 -10.70 -2.29 6.74
C ALA A 141 -9.94 -2.38 5.40
N MET A 142 -10.59 -2.82 4.32
CA MET A 142 -9.99 -2.86 2.98
C MET A 142 -9.54 -1.46 2.52
N PHE A 143 -10.33 -0.44 2.80
CA PHE A 143 -10.00 0.95 2.50
C PHE A 143 -8.76 1.43 3.25
N PHE A 144 -8.67 1.20 4.57
CA PHE A 144 -7.51 1.59 5.37
C PHE A 144 -6.26 0.78 5.03
N ASN A 145 -6.39 -0.52 4.82
CA ASN A 145 -5.26 -1.38 4.46
C ASN A 145 -4.68 -1.07 3.07
N SER A 146 -5.42 -0.40 2.21
CA SER A 146 -4.94 0.01 0.89
C SER A 146 -4.20 1.35 0.90
N MET A 147 -4.21 2.10 2.01
CA MET A 147 -3.56 3.40 2.10
C MET A 147 -2.04 3.26 2.25
N PHE A 148 -1.30 4.20 1.65
CA PHE A 148 0.13 4.29 1.88
C PHE A 148 0.42 4.74 3.32
N LEU A 149 1.28 4.01 4.00
CA LEU A 149 1.86 4.41 5.27
C LEU A 149 3.29 4.89 5.05
N SER A 150 3.71 5.90 5.80
CA SER A 150 5.10 6.34 5.78
C SER A 150 5.91 5.45 6.72
N ILE A 151 7.01 4.89 6.21
CA ILE A 151 7.97 4.12 7.02
C ILE A 151 8.69 5.04 8.00
N ASP A 152 8.89 6.33 7.62
CA ASP A 152 9.55 7.34 8.45
C ASP A 152 8.56 8.07 9.38
N ASN A 153 7.30 7.61 9.44
CA ASN A 153 6.29 8.25 10.28
C ASN A 153 6.55 7.89 11.75
N LYS A 154 6.84 8.90 12.54
CA LYS A 154 6.99 8.75 14.00
C LYS A 154 5.58 8.60 14.62
N PRO A 155 5.30 7.53 15.34
CA PRO A 155 3.94 7.27 15.85
C PRO A 155 3.50 8.21 16.97
N TYR A 156 4.42 8.96 17.60
CA TYR A 156 4.17 9.93 18.67
C TYR A 156 5.24 11.01 18.69
N ASP A 157 5.05 12.06 19.47
CA ASP A 157 5.97 13.20 19.67
C ASP A 157 7.35 12.82 20.27
N ASP A 158 7.64 11.54 20.43
CA ASP A 158 8.95 11.03 20.81
C ASP A 158 9.90 11.11 19.60
N GLU A 159 10.82 12.05 19.65
CA GLU A 159 11.77 12.34 18.57
C GLU A 159 12.67 11.14 18.22
N ASP A 160 12.82 10.18 19.13
CA ASP A 160 13.75 9.05 19.01
C ASP A 160 13.11 7.73 18.53
N MET A 161 11.79 7.62 18.47
CA MET A 161 11.12 6.40 18.02
C MET A 161 10.84 6.43 16.50
N VAL A 162 11.71 5.82 15.73
CA VAL A 162 11.45 5.48 14.31
C VAL A 162 10.68 4.17 14.27
N TYR A 163 9.62 4.11 13.43
CA TYR A 163 8.91 2.85 13.19
C TYR A 163 9.87 1.85 12.54
N GLN A 164 10.30 0.86 13.31
CA GLN A 164 11.17 -0.21 12.83
C GLN A 164 10.29 -1.37 12.37
N ILE A 165 10.46 -1.77 11.11
CA ILE A 165 9.90 -3.02 10.62
C ILE A 165 10.84 -4.13 11.12
N PRO A 166 10.38 -5.05 11.99
CA PRO A 166 11.24 -6.11 12.48
C PRO A 166 11.66 -6.99 11.30
N ASP A 167 12.95 -7.21 11.17
CA ASP A 167 13.48 -8.23 10.28
C ASP A 167 13.38 -9.57 11.01
N ASN A 168 12.44 -10.39 10.57
CA ASN A 168 12.23 -11.73 11.12
C ASN A 168 13.19 -12.76 10.50
N SER A 169 14.07 -12.37 9.59
CA SER A 169 15.10 -13.25 9.04
C SER A 169 16.33 -13.19 9.94
N ASP A 170 16.53 -14.21 10.75
CA ASP A 170 17.78 -14.40 11.51
C ASP A 170 18.53 -15.63 10.99
N PRO A 171 19.31 -15.48 9.88
CA PRO A 171 20.03 -16.61 9.28
C PRO A 171 21.11 -17.20 10.22
N TYR A 172 21.58 -16.44 11.20
CA TYR A 172 22.57 -16.93 12.14
C TYR A 172 21.96 -17.85 13.19
N ASN A 173 20.75 -17.56 13.65
CA ASN A 173 20.05 -18.45 14.58
C ASN A 173 19.65 -19.78 13.95
N GLU A 174 19.27 -19.81 12.67
CA GLU A 174 19.00 -21.07 11.96
C GLU A 174 20.25 -21.95 11.86
N ILE A 175 21.41 -21.38 11.57
CA ILE A 175 22.66 -22.13 11.48
C ILE A 175 23.08 -22.66 12.84
N LEU A 176 23.01 -21.82 13.88
CA LEU A 176 23.33 -22.21 15.26
C LEU A 176 22.36 -23.28 15.78
N LEU A 177 21.06 -23.10 15.54
CA LEU A 177 20.02 -24.07 15.90
C LEU A 177 20.26 -25.42 15.22
N ASN A 178 20.50 -25.43 13.90
CA ASN A 178 20.78 -26.66 13.16
C ASN A 178 22.04 -27.36 13.65
N THR A 179 23.12 -26.62 13.94
CA THR A 179 24.35 -27.16 14.50
C THR A 179 24.11 -27.76 15.88
N TYR A 180 23.37 -27.07 16.73
CA TYR A 180 23.02 -27.55 18.06
C TYR A 180 22.15 -28.81 17.99
N VAL A 181 21.09 -28.80 17.19
CA VAL A 181 20.21 -29.97 16.98
C VAL A 181 21.03 -31.16 16.48
N MET A 182 21.93 -30.98 15.50
CA MET A 182 22.81 -32.05 15.01
C MET A 182 23.71 -32.62 16.12
N SER A 183 24.22 -31.77 17.01
CA SER A 183 25.02 -32.23 18.15
C SER A 183 24.21 -33.11 19.13
N LEU A 184 22.95 -32.72 19.38
CA LEU A 184 22.01 -33.49 20.20
C LEU A 184 21.65 -34.83 19.56
N LEU A 185 21.38 -34.86 18.27
CA LEU A 185 21.09 -36.10 17.53
C LEU A 185 22.26 -37.10 17.65
N ASN A 186 23.48 -36.62 17.45
CA ASN A 186 24.67 -37.47 17.52
C ASN A 186 25.01 -37.97 18.95
N LYS A 187 24.67 -37.17 19.97
CA LYS A 187 24.95 -37.49 21.37
C LYS A 187 23.95 -38.49 21.96
N HIS A 188 22.68 -38.39 21.61
CA HIS A 188 21.60 -39.09 22.31
C HIS A 188 20.91 -40.19 21.53
N LEU A 189 21.06 -40.23 20.18
CA LEU A 189 20.36 -41.17 19.31
C LEU A 189 21.33 -42.19 18.67
N ASN A 190 20.77 -43.32 18.31
CA ASN A 190 21.47 -44.30 17.48
C ASN A 190 21.66 -43.76 16.03
N PRO A 191 22.69 -44.22 15.28
CA PRO A 191 22.95 -43.74 13.92
C PRO A 191 21.73 -43.84 12.98
N VAL A 192 20.92 -44.88 13.13
CA VAL A 192 19.70 -45.08 12.32
C VAL A 192 18.62 -44.08 12.68
N GLU A 193 18.39 -43.85 13.96
CA GLU A 193 17.42 -42.85 14.45
C GLU A 193 17.83 -41.43 14.06
N SER A 194 19.09 -41.10 14.22
CA SER A 194 19.65 -39.81 13.80
C SER A 194 19.50 -39.60 12.31
N PHE A 195 19.75 -40.62 11.49
CA PHE A 195 19.55 -40.55 10.04
C PHE A 195 18.09 -40.32 9.67
N VAL A 196 17.16 -41.07 10.33
CA VAL A 196 15.72 -40.94 10.08
C VAL A 196 15.24 -39.51 10.39
N LEU A 197 15.62 -38.95 11.54
CA LEU A 197 15.24 -37.59 11.91
C LEU A 197 15.85 -36.57 10.97
N ASN A 198 17.16 -36.65 10.71
CA ASN A 198 17.87 -35.73 9.83
C ASN A 198 17.21 -35.65 8.45
N LYS A 199 16.90 -36.81 7.82
CA LYS A 199 16.28 -36.84 6.49
C LYS A 199 14.78 -36.55 6.51
N SER A 200 14.07 -36.83 7.60
CA SER A 200 12.65 -36.48 7.73
C SER A 200 12.41 -34.98 7.83
N TYR A 201 13.34 -34.25 8.49
CA TYR A 201 13.22 -32.80 8.69
C TYR A 201 14.08 -31.97 7.72
N GLY A 202 15.04 -32.60 7.04
CA GLY A 202 15.91 -31.91 6.09
C GLY A 202 17.02 -31.10 6.74
N LEU A 203 17.50 -31.49 7.94
CA LEU A 203 18.49 -30.71 8.72
C LEU A 203 19.84 -30.53 8.01
N THR A 204 20.24 -31.51 7.16
CA THR A 204 21.49 -31.45 6.40
C THR A 204 21.26 -31.54 4.89
N GLY A 205 20.14 -31.01 4.38
CA GLY A 205 19.83 -31.03 2.95
C GLY A 205 18.38 -31.38 2.67
N ASP A 206 18.12 -32.04 1.54
CA ASP A 206 16.74 -32.29 1.10
C ASP A 206 15.96 -33.19 2.06
N LYS A 207 14.72 -32.76 2.31
CA LYS A 207 13.75 -33.52 3.07
C LYS A 207 13.27 -34.72 2.25
N LEU A 208 13.31 -35.92 2.83
CA LEU A 208 12.88 -37.16 2.19
C LEU A 208 11.56 -37.66 2.77
N THR A 209 10.80 -38.36 1.92
CA THR A 209 9.58 -39.06 2.35
C THR A 209 9.92 -40.35 3.10
N ALA A 210 8.99 -40.86 3.92
CA ALA A 210 9.20 -42.08 4.68
C ALA A 210 9.56 -43.30 3.79
N ASN A 211 8.97 -43.39 2.59
CA ASN A 211 9.32 -44.45 1.64
C ASN A 211 10.75 -44.33 1.12
N GLN A 212 11.20 -43.13 0.78
CA GLN A 212 12.57 -42.87 0.33
C GLN A 212 13.59 -43.12 1.44
N ILE A 213 13.25 -42.85 2.69
CA ILE A 213 14.09 -43.16 3.84
C ILE A 213 14.18 -44.69 4.05
N ALA A 214 13.05 -45.38 3.92
CA ALA A 214 12.99 -46.84 4.02
C ALA A 214 13.84 -47.52 2.95
N ASP A 215 13.80 -47.03 1.71
CA ASP A 215 14.63 -47.52 0.59
C ASP A 215 16.13 -47.35 0.88
N LYS A 216 16.54 -46.19 1.42
CA LYS A 216 17.94 -45.91 1.79
C LYS A 216 18.45 -46.76 2.96
N LEU A 217 17.56 -47.15 3.85
CA LEU A 217 17.86 -48.02 4.99
C LEU A 217 17.68 -49.50 4.65
N ASN A 218 17.37 -49.86 3.38
CA ASN A 218 17.07 -51.22 2.91
C ASN A 218 15.94 -51.93 3.71
N ILE A 219 15.01 -51.16 4.26
CA ILE A 219 13.82 -51.70 4.96
C ILE A 219 12.77 -52.00 3.90
N LYS A 220 12.61 -53.28 3.57
CA LYS A 220 11.64 -53.74 2.55
C LYS A 220 10.38 -54.28 3.23
N GLY A 221 9.23 -54.10 2.61
CA GLY A 221 7.92 -54.64 3.07
C GLY A 221 6.78 -53.64 3.00
N VAL A 222 5.56 -54.15 3.03
CA VAL A 222 4.34 -53.32 2.92
C VAL A 222 4.19 -52.30 4.07
N SER A 223 4.83 -52.58 5.20
CA SER A 223 4.80 -51.72 6.40
C SER A 223 6.07 -50.86 6.60
N ALA A 224 6.92 -50.73 5.58
CA ALA A 224 8.21 -50.00 5.68
C ALA A 224 8.01 -48.56 6.17
N TYR A 225 7.02 -47.84 5.63
CA TYR A 225 6.72 -46.45 6.03
C TYR A 225 6.26 -46.36 7.51
N VAL A 226 5.52 -47.36 8.01
CA VAL A 226 5.05 -47.43 9.40
C VAL A 226 6.25 -47.56 10.32
N ARG A 227 7.20 -48.43 9.98
CA ARG A 227 8.44 -48.62 10.74
C ARG A 227 9.30 -47.39 10.82
N ILE A 228 9.37 -46.61 9.73
CA ILE A 228 10.07 -45.32 9.74
C ILE A 228 9.35 -44.31 10.65
N SER A 229 8.02 -44.30 10.63
CA SER A 229 7.22 -43.43 11.52
C SER A 229 7.37 -43.81 12.99
N GLU A 230 7.45 -45.11 13.29
CA GLU A 230 7.73 -45.61 14.65
C GLU A 230 9.15 -45.21 15.12
N LEU A 231 10.18 -45.44 14.29
CA LEU A 231 11.56 -45.03 14.57
C LEU A 231 11.65 -43.51 14.79
N LYS A 232 10.97 -42.73 13.99
CA LYS A 232 10.88 -41.28 14.16
C LYS A 232 10.28 -40.91 15.53
N ARG A 233 9.17 -41.56 15.92
CA ARG A 233 8.52 -41.32 17.21
C ARG A 233 9.38 -41.74 18.38
N GLN A 234 10.05 -42.90 18.27
CA GLN A 234 11.00 -43.37 19.29
C GLN A 234 12.17 -42.40 19.48
N ALA A 235 12.76 -41.95 18.39
CA ALA A 235 13.85 -40.97 18.42
C ALA A 235 13.45 -39.67 19.09
N VAL A 236 12.26 -39.14 18.77
CA VAL A 236 11.73 -37.91 19.39
C VAL A 236 11.52 -38.11 20.88
N ASN A 237 10.90 -39.23 21.30
CA ASN A 237 10.67 -39.53 22.70
C ASN A 237 12.02 -39.65 23.47
N THR A 238 13.02 -40.33 22.88
CA THR A 238 14.36 -40.44 23.48
C THR A 238 15.01 -39.06 23.66
N LEU A 239 14.81 -38.13 22.78
CA LEU A 239 15.30 -36.76 22.93
C LEU A 239 14.54 -36.01 24.03
N ILE A 240 13.21 -36.14 24.09
CA ILE A 240 12.37 -35.49 25.12
C ILE A 240 12.81 -35.97 26.51
N ASP A 241 13.11 -37.28 26.67
CA ASP A 241 13.50 -37.85 27.96
C ASP A 241 14.93 -37.51 28.37
N LYS A 242 15.83 -37.23 27.41
CA LYS A 242 17.26 -37.04 27.68
C LYS A 242 17.75 -35.61 27.60
N VAL A 243 16.99 -34.71 26.99
CA VAL A 243 17.35 -33.29 26.78
C VAL A 243 16.51 -32.42 27.71
N ASP A 244 17.15 -31.63 28.54
CA ASP A 244 16.46 -30.67 29.39
C ASP A 244 15.87 -29.54 28.54
N HIS A 245 14.58 -29.28 28.71
CA HIS A 245 13.85 -28.25 27.98
C HIS A 245 14.47 -26.85 28.15
N SER A 246 15.09 -26.57 29.30
CA SER A 246 15.77 -25.29 29.55
C SER A 246 16.92 -25.02 28.58
N GLN A 247 17.59 -26.04 28.09
CA GLN A 247 18.73 -25.91 27.17
C GLN A 247 18.31 -25.56 25.74
N VAL A 248 17.03 -25.72 25.40
CA VAL A 248 16.52 -25.44 24.05
C VAL A 248 15.92 -24.03 23.95
N ILE A 249 15.47 -23.48 25.09
CA ILE A 249 14.82 -22.16 25.13
C ILE A 249 15.75 -21.03 24.63
N ASP A 250 17.06 -21.13 24.87
CA ASP A 250 18.05 -20.13 24.49
C ASP A 250 18.27 -20.07 22.95
N TYR A 251 17.73 -21.05 22.20
CA TYR A 251 17.86 -21.16 20.74
C TYR A 251 16.53 -21.01 19.98
N LEU A 252 15.42 -20.79 20.68
CA LEU A 252 14.08 -20.56 20.14
C LEU A 252 13.73 -19.07 20.17
#